data_8f7c45058cac469c4b50d371e2285eba
#
_entry.id   8f7c45058cac469c4b50d371e2285eba
#
_cell.length_a   1.000
_cell.length_b   1.000
_cell.length_c   1.000
_cell.angle_alpha   90.00
_cell.angle_beta   90.00
_cell.angle_gamma   90.00
#
_symmetry.space_group_name_H-M   'P 1'
#
loop_
_entity.id
_entity.type
_entity.pdbx_description
1 polymer ?
#
loop_
_entity_poly.entity_id
_entity_poly.type
_entity_poly.pdbx_seq_one_letter_code
_entity_poly.pdbx_strand_id
1 'polypeptide(L)'
;MEMIQAVLQENKQVIMLIPEIALTYQTVVRFQKRFGDRVTVLNSRMSEGEKYDQYERAKQGEVDIVVGPRSALFIPFSNLGLILIDEEHEMSYKSEKPPKYHARDVAIERARQSGASVVLGSATPSVESYEKAKTGEYTLLTLPHRVNHVSMPKVYVADLRKELEEGNRSIFSRVLQEKIEERLKRGEQTILFLNRRGYAGFVSCRSCGFVLKCSHCEVSMTAHKNHVGDVDTLVCHYCGHAIAMPKTCPSCGSPYIAAFGLGTQKVEEMLNKRFPTARVLRMDGDTTTGKHGHESVLTPFRNGEADILIGTQMIVKGHDFPNVTLVAALAADMSLYAGDYRSSERTFELLMQASGRAGRAEKAGEVVIQTYNPEEYSIQAVAGQDAEYFYENELAFRRLMKYPPYSQMAAILILSEEENEAKTLSEKL
;
A
#
# COMPACT_ATOMS: atom_id res chain seq x y z
N MET A 1 13.36 -0.12 19.10
CA MET A 1 13.45 -0.45 20.55
C MET A 1 14.68 0.17 21.20
N GLU A 2 15.91 0.03 20.67
CA GLU A 2 17.13 0.60 21.26
C GLU A 2 17.09 2.13 21.40
N MET A 3 16.67 2.84 20.35
CA MET A 3 16.52 4.31 20.41
C MET A 3 15.55 4.74 21.52
N ILE A 4 14.43 4.01 21.68
CA ILE A 4 13.48 4.27 22.75
C ILE A 4 14.16 4.10 24.12
N GLN A 5 14.92 3.00 24.30
CA GLN A 5 15.65 2.73 25.55
C GLN A 5 16.63 3.85 25.88
N ALA A 6 17.38 4.35 24.89
CA ALA A 6 18.33 5.44 25.09
C ALA A 6 17.65 6.74 25.56
N VAL A 7 16.52 7.10 24.95
CA VAL A 7 15.75 8.31 25.31
C VAL A 7 15.14 8.19 26.71
N LEU A 8 14.66 6.99 27.08
CA LEU A 8 14.12 6.74 28.41
C LEU A 8 15.21 6.84 29.52
N GLN A 9 16.47 6.52 29.20
CA GLN A 9 17.60 6.69 30.12
C GLN A 9 17.89 8.17 30.43
N GLU A 10 17.50 9.07 29.52
CA GLU A 10 17.55 10.53 29.73
C GLU A 10 16.30 11.07 30.46
N ASN A 11 15.42 10.22 30.96
CA ASN A 11 14.12 10.56 31.54
C ASN A 11 13.20 11.36 30.60
N LYS A 12 13.30 11.12 29.31
CA LYS A 12 12.44 11.70 28.28
C LYS A 12 11.40 10.72 27.78
N GLN A 13 10.33 11.26 27.20
CA GLN A 13 9.16 10.53 26.75
C GLN A 13 9.21 10.28 25.23
N VAL A 14 8.49 9.26 24.75
CA VAL A 14 8.55 8.81 23.37
C VAL A 14 7.16 8.62 22.78
N ILE A 15 6.94 9.15 21.59
CA ILE A 15 5.80 8.85 20.75
C ILE A 15 6.23 7.90 19.62
N MET A 16 5.58 6.75 19.52
CA MET A 16 5.76 5.80 18.42
C MET A 16 4.50 5.72 17.59
N LEU A 17 4.55 6.23 16.37
CA LEU A 17 3.46 6.12 15.41
C LEU A 17 3.61 4.84 14.60
N ILE A 18 2.56 4.05 14.57
CA ILE A 18 2.46 2.82 13.78
C ILE A 18 1.15 2.90 12.99
N PRO A 19 1.14 2.56 11.68
CA PRO A 19 -0.12 2.46 10.93
C PRO A 19 -1.10 1.51 11.63
N GLU A 20 -2.36 1.88 11.68
CA GLU A 20 -3.36 1.12 12.45
C GLU A 20 -3.42 -0.35 12.06
N ILE A 21 -3.23 -0.64 10.77
CA ILE A 21 -3.20 -2.00 10.24
C ILE A 21 -1.99 -2.82 10.73
N ALA A 22 -0.90 -2.16 11.10
CA ALA A 22 0.32 -2.78 11.64
C ALA A 22 0.34 -2.83 13.18
N LEU A 23 -0.62 -2.15 13.83
CA LEU A 23 -0.77 -2.17 15.29
C LEU A 23 -1.46 -3.47 15.74
N THR A 24 -0.75 -4.58 15.57
CA THR A 24 -1.24 -5.91 15.95
C THR A 24 -1.07 -6.18 17.43
N TYR A 25 -1.81 -7.17 17.96
CA TYR A 25 -1.62 -7.67 19.32
C TYR A 25 -0.16 -8.04 19.62
N GLN A 26 0.52 -8.66 18.67
CA GLN A 26 1.93 -9.04 18.82
C GLN A 26 2.86 -7.82 18.98
N THR A 27 2.59 -6.74 18.25
CA THR A 27 3.33 -5.48 18.39
C THR A 27 3.15 -4.91 19.80
N VAL A 28 1.92 -4.84 20.28
CA VAL A 28 1.61 -4.37 21.64
C VAL A 28 2.34 -5.22 22.69
N VAL A 29 2.23 -6.54 22.60
CA VAL A 29 2.89 -7.47 23.55
C VAL A 29 4.42 -7.29 23.54
N ARG A 30 5.05 -7.03 22.40
CA ARG A 30 6.50 -6.77 22.32
C ARG A 30 6.89 -5.51 23.08
N PHE A 31 6.11 -4.44 22.98
CA PHE A 31 6.36 -3.21 23.73
C PHE A 31 6.15 -3.43 25.23
N GLN A 32 5.05 -4.06 25.63
CA GLN A 32 4.75 -4.36 27.04
C GLN A 32 5.79 -5.27 27.68
N LYS A 33 6.25 -6.32 26.99
CA LYS A 33 7.33 -7.20 27.50
C LYS A 33 8.64 -6.48 27.74
N ARG A 34 8.95 -5.44 26.94
CA ARG A 34 10.23 -4.74 27.08
C ARG A 34 10.16 -3.57 28.06
N PHE A 35 9.05 -2.84 28.10
CA PHE A 35 8.93 -1.57 28.80
C PHE A 35 7.88 -1.58 29.93
N GLY A 36 7.14 -2.68 30.11
CA GLY A 36 6.17 -2.86 31.19
C GLY A 36 5.04 -1.82 31.14
N ASP A 37 4.66 -1.34 32.32
CA ASP A 37 3.56 -0.39 32.52
C ASP A 37 3.86 1.04 32.04
N ARG A 38 5.10 1.31 31.66
CA ARG A 38 5.53 2.59 31.08
C ARG A 38 4.97 2.84 29.67
N VAL A 39 4.28 1.85 29.05
CA VAL A 39 3.72 1.93 27.70
C VAL A 39 2.23 2.06 27.75
N THR A 40 1.69 3.03 27.02
CA THR A 40 0.28 3.06 26.66
C THR A 40 0.08 2.89 25.16
N VAL A 41 -1.06 2.31 24.77
CA VAL A 41 -1.42 2.08 23.37
C VAL A 41 -2.73 2.78 23.08
N LEU A 42 -2.74 3.58 22.00
CA LEU A 42 -3.95 4.17 21.44
C LEU A 42 -4.38 3.42 20.18
N ASN A 43 -5.66 3.22 19.98
CA ASN A 43 -6.22 2.68 18.73
C ASN A 43 -7.61 3.25 18.45
N SER A 44 -8.10 3.10 17.22
CA SER A 44 -9.41 3.66 16.79
C SER A 44 -10.61 2.99 17.43
N ARG A 45 -10.45 1.77 17.99
CA ARG A 45 -11.53 0.99 18.61
C ARG A 45 -11.80 1.36 20.07
N MET A 46 -10.91 2.15 20.67
CA MET A 46 -11.10 2.66 22.04
C MET A 46 -12.26 3.64 22.07
N SER A 47 -13.06 3.54 23.11
CA SER A 47 -14.07 4.53 23.45
C SER A 47 -13.42 5.87 23.82
N GLU A 48 -14.20 6.93 23.81
CA GLU A 48 -13.69 8.26 24.20
C GLU A 48 -13.20 8.28 25.66
N GLY A 49 -13.89 7.53 26.58
CA GLY A 49 -13.45 7.39 27.96
C GLY A 49 -12.09 6.69 28.07
N GLU A 50 -11.91 5.55 27.39
CA GLU A 50 -10.63 4.85 27.40
C GLU A 50 -9.50 5.71 26.83
N LYS A 51 -9.74 6.49 25.78
CA LYS A 51 -8.76 7.44 25.26
C LYS A 51 -8.43 8.53 26.29
N TYR A 52 -9.46 9.08 26.93
CA TYR A 52 -9.29 10.10 27.95
C TYR A 52 -8.42 9.60 29.11
N ASP A 53 -8.67 8.38 29.59
CA ASP A 53 -7.85 7.76 30.65
C ASP A 53 -6.35 7.67 30.24
N GLN A 54 -6.06 7.33 29.00
CA GLN A 54 -4.67 7.28 28.52
C GLN A 54 -4.04 8.68 28.43
N TYR A 55 -4.83 9.70 28.07
CA TYR A 55 -4.40 11.09 28.08
C TYR A 55 -4.06 11.58 29.50
N GLU A 56 -4.90 11.29 30.47
CA GLU A 56 -4.64 11.67 31.87
C GLU A 56 -3.42 10.94 32.44
N ARG A 57 -3.27 9.65 32.19
CA ARG A 57 -2.06 8.89 32.57
C ARG A 57 -0.77 9.50 32.00
N ALA A 58 -0.80 9.90 30.75
CA ALA A 58 0.33 10.55 30.10
C ALA A 58 0.64 11.93 30.71
N LYS A 59 -0.41 12.72 31.00
CA LYS A 59 -0.31 14.05 31.64
C LYS A 59 0.21 13.98 33.05
N GLN A 60 -0.14 12.93 33.78
CA GLN A 60 0.32 12.68 35.16
C GLN A 60 1.74 12.07 35.22
N GLY A 61 2.33 11.71 34.07
CA GLY A 61 3.65 11.10 34.00
C GLY A 61 3.69 9.62 34.40
N GLU A 62 2.54 8.94 34.38
CA GLU A 62 2.46 7.51 34.68
C GLU A 62 2.99 6.65 33.52
N VAL A 63 3.06 7.20 32.31
CA VAL A 63 3.57 6.52 31.13
C VAL A 63 4.59 7.39 30.40
N ASP A 64 5.60 6.75 29.83
CA ASP A 64 6.69 7.39 29.11
C ASP A 64 6.66 7.10 27.61
N ILE A 65 5.91 6.10 27.19
CA ILE A 65 5.80 5.69 25.79
C ILE A 65 4.33 5.63 25.40
N VAL A 66 3.98 6.28 24.31
CA VAL A 66 2.72 6.04 23.61
C VAL A 66 2.98 5.35 22.28
N VAL A 67 2.23 4.30 22.00
CA VAL A 67 2.22 3.62 20.69
C VAL A 67 0.83 3.76 20.10
N GLY A 68 0.73 4.21 18.86
CA GLY A 68 -0.58 4.37 18.25
C GLY A 68 -0.56 4.94 16.84
N PRO A 69 -1.75 5.16 16.24
CA PRO A 69 -1.89 5.79 14.94
C PRO A 69 -1.59 7.29 15.03
N ARG A 70 -1.80 8.01 13.92
CA ARG A 70 -1.54 9.47 13.85
C ARG A 70 -2.11 10.30 15.01
N SER A 71 -3.22 9.87 15.63
CA SER A 71 -3.83 10.58 16.77
C SER A 71 -2.97 10.55 18.03
N ALA A 72 -2.07 9.59 18.16
CA ALA A 72 -1.13 9.51 19.28
C ALA A 72 -0.16 10.72 19.33
N LEU A 73 -0.01 11.44 18.22
CA LEU A 73 0.76 12.69 18.20
C LEU A 73 0.25 13.76 19.18
N PHE A 74 -0.99 13.71 19.59
CA PHE A 74 -1.58 14.75 20.43
C PHE A 74 -1.59 14.41 21.93
N ILE A 75 -0.95 13.31 22.34
CA ILE A 75 -0.86 12.95 23.76
C ILE A 75 -0.04 14.00 24.52
N PRO A 76 -0.45 14.44 25.73
CA PRO A 76 0.11 15.60 26.41
C PRO A 76 1.38 15.27 27.21
N PHE A 77 2.42 14.78 26.53
CA PHE A 77 3.73 14.59 27.12
C PHE A 77 4.43 15.93 27.42
N SER A 78 4.94 16.08 28.64
CA SER A 78 5.62 17.28 29.12
C SER A 78 7.12 17.30 28.81
N ASN A 79 7.76 16.13 28.68
CA ASN A 79 9.20 15.98 28.45
C ASN A 79 9.47 15.07 27.23
N LEU A 80 8.93 15.44 26.08
CA LEU A 80 9.06 14.68 24.86
C LEU A 80 10.51 14.74 24.31
N GLY A 81 11.12 13.57 24.07
CA GLY A 81 12.48 13.44 23.56
C GLY A 81 12.55 12.83 22.15
N LEU A 82 11.55 12.04 21.76
CA LEU A 82 11.60 11.32 20.49
C LEU A 82 10.20 11.09 19.91
N ILE A 83 10.06 11.31 18.62
CA ILE A 83 8.91 10.86 17.82
C ILE A 83 9.42 9.91 16.76
N LEU A 84 8.96 8.67 16.80
CA LEU A 84 9.22 7.65 15.78
C LEU A 84 7.99 7.48 14.91
N ILE A 85 8.15 7.47 13.59
CA ILE A 85 7.08 7.18 12.63
C ILE A 85 7.51 5.97 11.82
N ASP A 86 6.86 4.84 12.06
CA ASP A 86 7.08 3.61 11.30
C ASP A 86 6.25 3.62 10.01
N GLU A 87 6.80 3.06 8.92
CA GLU A 87 6.19 3.07 7.59
C GLU A 87 5.70 4.49 7.19
N GLU A 88 6.60 5.48 7.27
CA GLU A 88 6.26 6.92 7.15
C GLU A 88 5.55 7.30 5.83
N HIS A 89 5.71 6.47 4.78
CA HIS A 89 5.07 6.60 3.48
C HIS A 89 3.57 6.28 3.50
N GLU A 90 3.06 5.69 4.60
CA GLU A 90 1.67 5.24 4.66
C GLU A 90 0.66 6.39 4.54
N MET A 91 -0.28 6.24 3.59
CA MET A 91 -1.33 7.22 3.33
C MET A 91 -2.19 7.52 4.56
N SER A 92 -2.28 6.56 5.51
CA SER A 92 -3.06 6.72 6.75
C SER A 92 -2.53 7.83 7.66
N TYR A 93 -1.32 8.31 7.45
CA TYR A 93 -0.76 9.45 8.17
C TYR A 93 -1.29 10.81 7.69
N LYS A 94 -1.92 10.87 6.51
CA LYS A 94 -2.71 12.04 6.09
C LYS A 94 -4.13 11.95 6.63
N SER A 95 -4.60 13.00 7.31
CA SER A 95 -6.00 13.09 7.74
C SER A 95 -6.90 13.50 6.59
N GLU A 96 -7.92 12.71 6.30
CA GLU A 96 -8.96 13.04 5.32
C GLU A 96 -10.05 13.94 5.92
N LYS A 97 -10.24 13.84 7.25
CA LYS A 97 -11.21 14.67 7.99
C LYS A 97 -10.54 15.94 8.50
N PRO A 98 -11.26 17.06 8.60
CA PRO A 98 -10.74 18.27 9.24
C PRO A 98 -10.34 18.04 10.72
N PRO A 99 -9.21 18.63 11.12
CA PRO A 99 -8.21 19.32 10.33
C PRO A 99 -7.40 18.34 9.46
N LYS A 100 -7.24 18.66 8.17
CA LYS A 100 -6.56 17.80 7.19
C LYS A 100 -5.03 17.92 7.29
N TYR A 101 -4.43 17.45 8.39
CA TYR A 101 -2.99 17.47 8.62
C TYR A 101 -2.29 16.21 8.11
N HIS A 102 -0.99 16.29 7.92
CA HIS A 102 -0.11 15.14 7.75
C HIS A 102 0.67 14.88 9.04
N ALA A 103 0.70 13.65 9.52
CA ALA A 103 1.33 13.31 10.81
C ALA A 103 2.83 13.64 10.85
N ARG A 104 3.56 13.46 9.73
CA ARG A 104 4.97 13.82 9.61
C ARG A 104 5.20 15.32 9.89
N ASP A 105 4.40 16.18 9.27
CA ASP A 105 4.58 17.63 9.41
C ASP A 105 4.27 18.10 10.83
N VAL A 106 3.21 17.55 11.44
CA VAL A 106 2.86 17.82 12.84
C VAL A 106 3.93 17.27 13.78
N ALA A 107 4.49 16.09 13.52
CA ALA A 107 5.55 15.50 14.32
C ALA A 107 6.82 16.37 14.32
N ILE A 108 7.22 16.88 13.15
CA ILE A 108 8.38 17.78 12.99
C ILE A 108 8.17 19.08 13.77
N GLU A 109 7.00 19.70 13.62
CA GLU A 109 6.69 20.95 14.33
C GLU A 109 6.63 20.73 15.84
N ARG A 110 6.00 19.64 16.30
CA ARG A 110 5.94 19.30 17.72
C ARG A 110 7.33 19.03 18.30
N ALA A 111 8.16 18.31 17.57
CA ALA A 111 9.55 18.03 17.98
C ALA A 111 10.37 19.32 18.07
N ARG A 112 10.20 20.24 17.09
CA ARG A 112 10.85 21.56 17.11
C ARG A 112 10.47 22.36 18.37
N GLN A 113 9.20 22.34 18.78
CA GLN A 113 8.71 23.03 19.98
C GLN A 113 9.21 22.40 21.28
N SER A 114 9.40 21.07 21.30
CA SER A 114 9.80 20.32 22.50
C SER A 114 11.30 20.08 22.61
N GLY A 115 12.10 20.41 21.59
CA GLY A 115 13.50 20.00 21.50
C GLY A 115 13.70 18.49 21.35
N ALA A 116 12.70 17.79 20.78
CA ALA A 116 12.74 16.35 20.53
C ALA A 116 13.32 16.03 19.14
N SER A 117 13.72 14.79 18.94
CA SER A 117 14.13 14.26 17.63
C SER A 117 12.96 13.59 16.91
N VAL A 118 12.97 13.60 15.58
CA VAL A 118 12.03 12.83 14.75
C VAL A 118 12.80 11.80 13.94
N VAL A 119 12.33 10.56 13.95
CA VAL A 119 12.87 9.49 13.12
C VAL A 119 11.76 8.92 12.23
N LEU A 120 11.96 9.00 10.92
CA LEU A 120 11.09 8.46 9.91
C LEU A 120 11.63 7.10 9.46
N GLY A 121 10.91 6.04 9.72
CA GLY A 121 11.28 4.67 9.35
C GLY A 121 10.48 4.18 8.17
N SER A 122 11.14 3.67 7.13
CA SER A 122 10.51 3.03 5.99
C SER A 122 11.51 2.16 5.21
N ALA A 123 11.03 1.08 4.62
CA ALA A 123 11.76 0.35 3.59
C ALA A 123 11.69 1.05 2.22
N THR A 124 10.64 1.84 2.03
CA THR A 124 10.33 2.61 0.81
C THR A 124 9.91 4.01 1.23
N PRO A 125 10.84 4.90 1.60
CA PRO A 125 10.50 6.26 2.01
C PRO A 125 9.64 6.99 0.96
N SER A 126 8.75 7.88 1.41
CA SER A 126 8.01 8.73 0.47
C SER A 126 8.98 9.57 -0.37
N VAL A 127 8.61 9.86 -1.61
CA VAL A 127 9.46 10.64 -2.53
C VAL A 127 9.81 12.00 -1.95
N GLU A 128 8.89 12.62 -1.21
CA GLU A 128 9.12 13.87 -0.51
C GLU A 128 10.17 13.73 0.61
N SER A 129 10.12 12.67 1.41
CA SER A 129 11.11 12.42 2.47
C SER A 129 12.48 12.06 1.89
N TYR A 130 12.50 11.27 0.81
CA TYR A 130 13.72 10.90 0.13
C TYR A 130 14.45 12.11 -0.47
N GLU A 131 13.72 13.02 -1.17
CA GLU A 131 14.29 14.24 -1.72
C GLU A 131 14.87 15.15 -0.61
N LYS A 132 14.14 15.30 0.50
CA LYS A 132 14.64 16.07 1.66
C LYS A 132 15.92 15.48 2.27
N ALA A 133 16.06 14.17 2.24
CA ALA A 133 17.29 13.50 2.67
C ALA A 133 18.43 13.68 1.67
N LYS A 134 18.16 13.62 0.36
CA LYS A 134 19.16 13.85 -0.70
C LYS A 134 19.64 15.30 -0.73
N THR A 135 18.77 16.28 -0.42
CA THR A 135 19.11 17.69 -0.36
C THR A 135 19.74 18.13 0.98
N GLY A 136 19.83 17.22 1.96
CA GLY A 136 20.45 17.48 3.26
C GLY A 136 19.52 18.16 4.28
N GLU A 137 18.23 18.34 3.96
CA GLU A 137 17.24 18.80 4.96
C GLU A 137 17.02 17.74 6.04
N TYR A 138 17.06 16.44 5.66
CA TYR A 138 17.03 15.31 6.57
C TYR A 138 18.35 14.56 6.54
N THR A 139 18.69 13.89 7.66
CA THR A 139 19.83 12.97 7.69
C THR A 139 19.37 11.58 7.23
N LEU A 140 19.94 11.08 6.14
CA LEU A 140 19.67 9.72 5.65
C LEU A 140 20.49 8.68 6.41
N LEU A 141 19.80 7.72 7.03
CA LEU A 141 20.39 6.56 7.66
C LEU A 141 19.94 5.30 6.91
N THR A 142 20.89 4.59 6.31
CA THR A 142 20.60 3.40 5.49
C THR A 142 20.94 2.11 6.27
N LEU A 143 20.01 1.15 6.27
CA LEU A 143 20.20 -0.19 6.78
C LEU A 143 20.33 -1.16 5.59
N PRO A 144 21.55 -1.44 5.09
CA PRO A 144 21.74 -2.12 3.81
C PRO A 144 21.53 -3.64 3.88
N HIS A 145 21.48 -4.22 5.06
CA HIS A 145 21.39 -5.67 5.25
C HIS A 145 20.09 -6.08 5.94
N ARG A 146 19.50 -7.18 5.47
CA ARG A 146 18.40 -7.83 6.18
C ARG A 146 18.90 -8.45 7.49
N VAL A 147 18.02 -8.49 8.47
CA VAL A 147 18.23 -9.29 9.69
C VAL A 147 18.46 -10.74 9.26
N ASN A 148 19.45 -11.42 9.85
CA ASN A 148 19.87 -12.79 9.53
C ASN A 148 20.53 -13.01 8.16
N HIS A 149 20.97 -11.97 7.47
CA HIS A 149 21.68 -12.05 6.18
C HIS A 149 20.96 -12.88 5.09
N VAL A 150 19.64 -13.00 5.17
CA VAL A 150 18.83 -13.69 4.16
C VAL A 150 18.87 -12.90 2.85
N SER A 151 19.14 -13.59 1.74
CA SER A 151 19.16 -12.97 0.40
C SER A 151 17.78 -12.41 0.03
N MET A 152 17.80 -11.38 -0.79
CA MET A 152 16.56 -10.84 -1.36
C MET A 152 15.87 -11.89 -2.25
N PRO A 153 14.53 -11.92 -2.31
CA PRO A 153 13.81 -12.88 -3.13
C PRO A 153 14.08 -12.65 -4.62
N LYS A 154 14.09 -13.71 -5.41
CA LYS A 154 14.17 -13.58 -6.86
C LYS A 154 12.84 -13.07 -7.41
N VAL A 155 12.88 -12.01 -8.22
CA VAL A 155 11.71 -11.39 -8.83
C VAL A 155 11.60 -11.80 -10.30
N TYR A 156 10.42 -12.27 -10.70
CA TYR A 156 10.05 -12.58 -12.08
C TYR A 156 8.98 -11.59 -12.55
N VAL A 157 9.22 -10.95 -13.67
CA VAL A 157 8.21 -10.10 -14.32
C VAL A 157 7.59 -10.89 -15.47
N ALA A 158 6.29 -11.14 -15.38
CA ALA A 158 5.53 -11.83 -16.41
C ALA A 158 4.78 -10.82 -17.28
N ASP A 159 5.17 -10.71 -18.54
CA ASP A 159 4.51 -9.87 -19.55
C ASP A 159 3.23 -10.57 -20.02
N LEU A 160 2.08 -10.07 -19.56
CA LEU A 160 0.77 -10.63 -19.89
C LEU A 160 0.38 -10.43 -21.37
N ARG A 161 1.05 -9.51 -22.09
CA ARG A 161 0.85 -9.33 -23.54
C ARG A 161 1.42 -10.52 -24.29
N LYS A 162 2.66 -10.91 -23.95
CA LYS A 162 3.33 -12.09 -24.52
C LYS A 162 2.59 -13.38 -24.18
N GLU A 163 2.12 -13.51 -22.94
CA GLU A 163 1.31 -14.66 -22.53
C GLU A 163 0.06 -14.81 -23.41
N LEU A 164 -0.64 -13.71 -23.72
CA LEU A 164 -1.81 -13.72 -24.59
C LEU A 164 -1.42 -14.04 -26.05
N GLU A 165 -0.35 -13.46 -26.58
CA GLU A 165 0.17 -13.69 -27.92
C GLU A 165 0.51 -15.17 -28.14
N GLU A 166 1.12 -15.80 -27.13
CA GLU A 166 1.47 -17.22 -27.10
C GLU A 166 0.29 -18.15 -26.73
N GLY A 167 -0.94 -17.62 -26.67
CA GLY A 167 -2.18 -18.36 -26.46
C GLY A 167 -2.61 -18.60 -25.03
N ASN A 168 -1.90 -18.10 -24.02
CA ASN A 168 -2.35 -18.16 -22.64
C ASN A 168 -3.41 -17.09 -22.36
N ARG A 169 -4.67 -17.49 -22.29
CA ARG A 169 -5.81 -16.62 -21.96
C ARG A 169 -6.15 -16.59 -20.47
N SER A 170 -5.41 -17.34 -19.65
CA SER A 170 -5.59 -17.35 -18.20
C SER A 170 -5.21 -15.98 -17.59
N ILE A 171 -5.74 -15.70 -16.39
CA ILE A 171 -5.26 -14.59 -15.56
C ILE A 171 -3.93 -14.91 -14.88
N PHE A 172 -3.52 -16.18 -14.89
CA PHE A 172 -2.26 -16.64 -14.33
C PHE A 172 -1.28 -16.89 -15.47
N SER A 173 -0.12 -16.22 -15.42
CA SER A 173 1.00 -16.50 -16.31
C SER A 173 1.52 -17.92 -16.12
N ARG A 174 2.18 -18.48 -17.13
CA ARG A 174 2.76 -19.82 -17.06
C ARG A 174 3.77 -19.93 -15.91
N VAL A 175 4.63 -18.94 -15.77
CA VAL A 175 5.61 -18.90 -14.66
C VAL A 175 4.92 -18.91 -13.30
N LEU A 176 3.81 -18.17 -13.12
CA LEU A 176 3.09 -18.18 -11.86
C LEU A 176 2.44 -19.54 -11.59
N GLN A 177 1.83 -20.17 -12.60
CA GLN A 177 1.24 -21.50 -12.46
C GLN A 177 2.28 -22.53 -12.06
N GLU A 178 3.43 -22.55 -12.72
CA GLU A 178 4.57 -23.43 -12.39
C GLU A 178 5.03 -23.23 -10.95
N LYS A 179 5.21 -21.97 -10.54
CA LYS A 179 5.66 -21.64 -9.18
C LYS A 179 4.65 -22.02 -8.10
N ILE A 180 3.36 -21.90 -8.36
CA ILE A 180 2.31 -22.38 -7.44
C ILE A 180 2.37 -23.92 -7.33
N GLU A 181 2.47 -24.64 -8.46
CA GLU A 181 2.58 -26.10 -8.46
C GLU A 181 3.81 -26.60 -7.68
N GLU A 182 4.95 -25.93 -7.83
CA GLU A 182 6.15 -26.23 -7.04
C GLU A 182 5.91 -26.09 -5.53
N ARG A 183 5.23 -25.00 -5.09
CA ARG A 183 4.95 -24.75 -3.67
C ARG A 183 3.98 -25.78 -3.09
N LEU A 184 2.93 -26.09 -3.81
CA LEU A 184 1.99 -27.13 -3.41
C LEU A 184 2.68 -28.49 -3.20
N LYS A 185 3.59 -28.88 -4.12
CA LYS A 185 4.39 -30.12 -3.99
C LYS A 185 5.33 -30.10 -2.79
N ARG A 186 5.85 -28.92 -2.39
CA ARG A 186 6.77 -28.77 -1.25
C ARG A 186 6.05 -28.53 0.08
N GLY A 187 4.73 -28.38 0.08
CA GLY A 187 3.96 -27.99 1.26
C GLY A 187 4.29 -26.56 1.73
N GLU A 188 4.70 -25.69 0.81
CA GLU A 188 4.99 -24.29 1.06
C GLU A 188 3.80 -23.42 0.69
N GLN A 189 3.75 -22.22 1.27
CA GLN A 189 2.60 -21.32 1.13
C GLN A 189 2.84 -20.22 0.09
N THR A 190 1.74 -19.79 -0.52
CA THR A 190 1.71 -18.74 -1.54
C THR A 190 0.79 -17.59 -1.11
N ILE A 191 1.21 -16.36 -1.33
CA ILE A 191 0.36 -15.16 -1.23
C ILE A 191 0.11 -14.61 -2.64
N LEU A 192 -1.17 -14.45 -2.99
CA LEU A 192 -1.60 -13.80 -4.23
C LEU A 192 -2.32 -12.50 -3.86
N PHE A 193 -1.80 -11.37 -4.29
CA PHE A 193 -2.46 -10.13 -3.99
C PHE A 193 -2.91 -9.37 -5.24
N LEU A 194 -4.03 -8.67 -5.06
CA LEU A 194 -4.61 -7.75 -6.01
C LEU A 194 -4.55 -6.35 -5.42
N ASN A 195 -4.10 -5.39 -6.18
CA ASN A 195 -4.19 -4.00 -5.75
C ASN A 195 -5.61 -3.48 -6.03
N ARG A 196 -6.55 -3.73 -5.07
CA ARG A 196 -7.93 -3.27 -5.16
C ARG A 196 -8.29 -2.39 -3.98
N ARG A 197 -8.17 -1.07 -4.15
CA ARG A 197 -8.92 -0.11 -3.33
C ARG A 197 -9.64 0.85 -4.27
N GLY A 198 -10.98 0.74 -4.33
CA GLY A 198 -11.88 1.84 -4.73
C GLY A 198 -11.85 2.33 -6.17
N TYR A 199 -11.13 1.68 -7.09
CA TYR A 199 -11.10 2.14 -8.46
C TYR A 199 -12.14 1.40 -9.30
N ALA A 200 -13.09 2.15 -9.82
CA ALA A 200 -13.89 1.72 -10.95
C ALA A 200 -12.93 1.32 -12.09
N GLY A 201 -13.22 0.21 -12.78
CA GLY A 201 -12.30 -0.38 -13.74
C GLY A 201 -11.86 0.60 -14.82
N PHE A 202 -10.56 0.85 -14.94
CA PHE A 202 -10.01 1.49 -16.12
C PHE A 202 -10.10 0.55 -17.32
N VAL A 203 -10.04 1.10 -18.53
CA VAL A 203 -10.10 0.30 -19.77
C VAL A 203 -8.71 0.14 -20.33
N SER A 204 -8.31 -1.11 -20.55
CA SER A 204 -7.02 -1.45 -21.14
C SER A 204 -7.13 -2.51 -22.23
N CYS A 205 -6.18 -2.49 -23.15
CA CYS A 205 -6.00 -3.51 -24.15
C CYS A 205 -5.07 -4.62 -23.65
N ARG A 206 -5.55 -5.84 -23.64
CA ARG A 206 -4.75 -7.00 -23.19
C ARG A 206 -3.65 -7.39 -24.18
N SER A 207 -3.74 -6.94 -25.46
CA SER A 207 -2.75 -7.27 -26.50
C SER A 207 -1.54 -6.35 -26.49
N CYS A 208 -1.72 -5.04 -26.22
CA CYS A 208 -0.62 -4.08 -26.29
C CYS A 208 -0.39 -3.28 -25.01
N GLY A 209 -1.21 -3.49 -23.96
CA GLY A 209 -1.12 -2.74 -22.70
C GLY A 209 -1.68 -1.32 -22.77
N PHE A 210 -2.19 -0.86 -23.94
CA PHE A 210 -2.75 0.48 -24.06
C PHE A 210 -3.86 0.72 -23.05
N VAL A 211 -3.79 1.85 -22.35
CA VAL A 211 -4.83 2.31 -21.41
C VAL A 211 -5.52 3.53 -21.98
N LEU A 212 -6.86 3.48 -21.98
CA LEU A 212 -7.65 4.56 -22.52
C LEU A 212 -7.68 5.74 -21.56
N LYS A 213 -7.13 6.86 -22.00
CA LYS A 213 -7.00 8.10 -21.24
C LYS A 213 -7.97 9.17 -21.76
N CYS A 214 -8.35 10.07 -20.89
CA CYS A 214 -9.12 11.25 -21.25
C CYS A 214 -8.26 12.19 -22.12
N SER A 215 -8.82 12.64 -23.26
CA SER A 215 -8.13 13.56 -24.16
C SER A 215 -7.90 14.97 -23.58
N HIS A 216 -8.62 15.33 -22.52
CA HIS A 216 -8.49 16.64 -21.86
C HIS A 216 -7.56 16.63 -20.65
N CYS A 217 -7.57 15.53 -19.87
CA CYS A 217 -6.90 15.47 -18.57
C CYS A 217 -5.75 14.45 -18.53
N GLU A 218 -5.61 13.62 -19.58
CA GLU A 218 -4.65 12.51 -19.67
C GLU A 218 -4.71 11.45 -18.55
N VAL A 219 -5.71 11.52 -17.68
CA VAL A 219 -5.98 10.49 -16.68
C VAL A 219 -6.75 9.32 -17.30
N SER A 220 -6.61 8.13 -16.73
CA SER A 220 -7.36 6.95 -17.19
C SER A 220 -8.87 7.17 -17.05
N MET A 221 -9.63 6.74 -18.06
CA MET A 221 -11.09 6.82 -18.04
C MET A 221 -11.68 5.63 -17.29
N THR A 222 -12.78 5.89 -16.59
CA THR A 222 -13.48 4.91 -15.76
C THR A 222 -14.66 4.31 -16.54
N ALA A 223 -14.74 2.99 -16.50
CA ALA A 223 -15.83 2.23 -17.11
C ALA A 223 -17.09 2.27 -16.24
N HIS A 224 -18.19 2.70 -16.80
CA HIS A 224 -19.51 2.64 -16.19
C HIS A 224 -20.36 1.55 -16.84
N LYS A 225 -21.06 0.78 -16.01
CA LYS A 225 -21.96 -0.28 -16.45
C LYS A 225 -23.36 0.28 -16.66
N ASN A 226 -24.03 -0.16 -17.71
CA ASN A 226 -25.45 0.09 -17.93
C ASN A 226 -26.32 -0.76 -16.99
N HIS A 227 -27.65 -0.60 -17.06
CA HIS A 227 -28.62 -1.36 -16.25
C HIS A 227 -28.58 -2.89 -16.49
N VAL A 228 -28.02 -3.33 -17.60
CA VAL A 228 -27.86 -4.75 -17.96
C VAL A 228 -26.53 -5.31 -17.47
N GLY A 229 -25.62 -4.43 -17.00
CA GLY A 229 -24.31 -4.80 -16.46
C GLY A 229 -23.16 -4.74 -17.47
N ASP A 230 -23.43 -4.40 -18.72
CA ASP A 230 -22.40 -4.20 -19.74
C ASP A 230 -21.78 -2.80 -19.63
N VAL A 231 -20.48 -2.71 -19.93
CA VAL A 231 -19.77 -1.44 -20.01
C VAL A 231 -20.04 -0.80 -21.37
N ASP A 232 -20.75 0.32 -21.38
CA ASP A 232 -21.09 1.05 -22.62
C ASP A 232 -20.51 2.47 -22.65
N THR A 233 -20.18 3.03 -21.49
CA THR A 233 -19.74 4.41 -21.36
C THR A 233 -18.49 4.49 -20.49
N LEU A 234 -17.57 5.34 -20.91
CA LEU A 234 -16.34 5.68 -20.17
C LEU A 234 -16.41 7.15 -19.77
N VAL A 235 -16.15 7.42 -18.50
CA VAL A 235 -16.24 8.78 -17.94
C VAL A 235 -14.91 9.17 -17.29
N CYS A 236 -14.46 10.38 -17.56
CA CYS A 236 -13.38 11.01 -16.84
C CYS A 236 -13.92 11.66 -15.57
N HIS A 237 -13.50 11.19 -14.40
CA HIS A 237 -13.93 11.75 -13.11
C HIS A 237 -13.30 13.11 -12.77
N TYR A 238 -12.37 13.61 -13.60
CA TYR A 238 -11.78 14.94 -13.43
C TYR A 238 -12.58 16.04 -14.14
N CYS A 239 -12.99 15.79 -15.39
CA CYS A 239 -13.67 16.81 -16.21
C CYS A 239 -15.06 16.41 -16.69
N GLY A 240 -15.55 15.23 -16.33
CA GLY A 240 -16.86 14.73 -16.78
C GLY A 240 -16.91 14.28 -18.25
N HIS A 241 -15.80 14.38 -19.01
CA HIS A 241 -15.77 13.95 -20.41
C HIS A 241 -16.17 12.47 -20.51
N ALA A 242 -17.15 12.19 -21.38
CA ALA A 242 -17.67 10.84 -21.56
C ALA A 242 -17.53 10.40 -23.02
N ILE A 243 -17.16 9.14 -23.23
CA ILE A 243 -17.10 8.50 -24.55
C ILE A 243 -17.73 7.12 -24.52
N ALA A 244 -18.17 6.62 -25.66
CA ALA A 244 -18.61 5.24 -25.76
C ALA A 244 -17.43 4.26 -25.62
N MET A 245 -17.70 3.08 -25.08
CA MET A 245 -16.71 2.00 -25.01
C MET A 245 -16.28 1.58 -26.41
N PRO A 246 -14.97 1.68 -26.76
CA PRO A 246 -14.51 1.26 -28.06
C PRO A 246 -14.59 -0.26 -28.24
N LYS A 247 -14.99 -0.73 -29.39
CA LYS A 247 -15.06 -2.17 -29.74
C LYS A 247 -13.69 -2.77 -30.02
N THR A 248 -12.74 -1.96 -30.45
CA THR A 248 -11.36 -2.34 -30.75
C THR A 248 -10.40 -1.34 -30.14
N CYS A 249 -9.20 -1.79 -29.87
CA CYS A 249 -8.15 -0.94 -29.30
C CYS A 249 -7.76 0.18 -30.27
N PRO A 250 -7.82 1.46 -29.89
CA PRO A 250 -7.42 2.57 -30.76
C PRO A 250 -5.93 2.55 -31.15
N SER A 251 -5.08 1.89 -30.36
CA SER A 251 -3.64 1.81 -30.60
C SER A 251 -3.24 0.66 -31.53
N CYS A 252 -3.78 -0.57 -31.32
CA CYS A 252 -3.34 -1.75 -32.08
C CYS A 252 -4.45 -2.47 -32.84
N GLY A 253 -5.69 -1.98 -32.83
CA GLY A 253 -6.83 -2.59 -33.51
C GLY A 253 -7.38 -3.89 -32.89
N SER A 254 -6.76 -4.39 -31.83
CA SER A 254 -7.15 -5.66 -31.19
C SER A 254 -8.56 -5.60 -30.57
N PRO A 255 -9.37 -6.68 -30.69
CA PRO A 255 -10.66 -6.76 -29.99
C PRO A 255 -10.54 -7.02 -28.48
N TYR A 256 -9.33 -7.26 -27.96
CA TYR A 256 -9.10 -7.55 -26.54
C TYR A 256 -8.97 -6.30 -25.70
N ILE A 257 -9.82 -5.29 -25.93
CA ILE A 257 -9.97 -4.12 -25.09
C ILE A 257 -11.17 -4.29 -24.17
N ALA A 258 -10.97 -4.13 -22.86
CA ALA A 258 -12.03 -4.33 -21.88
C ALA A 258 -11.79 -3.50 -20.61
N ALA A 259 -12.85 -3.29 -19.84
CA ALA A 259 -12.72 -2.79 -18.49
C ALA A 259 -11.94 -3.80 -17.63
N PHE A 260 -10.88 -3.33 -16.99
CA PHE A 260 -10.11 -4.16 -16.11
C PHE A 260 -10.86 -4.32 -14.78
N GLY A 261 -11.33 -5.52 -14.48
CA GLY A 261 -12.10 -5.82 -13.28
C GLY A 261 -11.81 -7.23 -12.78
N LEU A 262 -10.71 -7.40 -12.05
CA LEU A 262 -10.39 -8.67 -11.40
C LEU A 262 -10.72 -8.57 -9.90
N GLY A 263 -11.74 -9.31 -9.44
CA GLY A 263 -12.11 -9.41 -8.03
C GLY A 263 -11.46 -10.61 -7.36
N THR A 264 -11.20 -10.52 -6.07
CA THR A 264 -10.65 -11.61 -5.24
C THR A 264 -11.50 -12.89 -5.32
N GLN A 265 -12.82 -12.76 -5.34
CA GLN A 265 -13.74 -13.89 -5.51
C GLN A 265 -13.54 -14.62 -6.84
N LYS A 266 -13.44 -13.87 -7.95
CA LYS A 266 -13.19 -14.48 -9.25
C LYS A 266 -11.83 -15.16 -9.34
N VAL A 267 -10.81 -14.60 -8.68
CA VAL A 267 -9.49 -15.24 -8.57
C VAL A 267 -9.59 -16.56 -7.80
N GLU A 268 -10.31 -16.58 -6.68
CA GLU A 268 -10.56 -17.76 -5.87
C GLU A 268 -11.23 -18.89 -6.69
N GLU A 269 -12.30 -18.57 -7.42
CA GLU A 269 -13.00 -19.52 -8.31
C GLU A 269 -12.05 -20.10 -9.37
N MET A 270 -11.22 -19.25 -9.98
CA MET A 270 -10.26 -19.69 -11.01
C MET A 270 -9.12 -20.52 -10.43
N LEU A 271 -8.64 -20.23 -9.21
CA LEU A 271 -7.65 -21.05 -8.51
C LEU A 271 -8.22 -22.42 -8.15
N ASN A 272 -9.41 -22.48 -7.56
CA ASN A 272 -10.07 -23.72 -7.21
C ASN A 272 -10.30 -24.62 -8.45
N LYS A 273 -10.59 -24.03 -9.60
CA LYS A 273 -10.70 -24.75 -10.86
C LYS A 273 -9.35 -25.25 -11.39
N ARG A 274 -8.26 -24.44 -11.26
CA ARG A 274 -6.95 -24.79 -11.81
C ARG A 274 -6.14 -25.69 -10.87
N PHE A 275 -6.31 -25.52 -9.56
CA PHE A 275 -5.62 -26.27 -8.49
C PHE A 275 -6.63 -26.84 -7.49
N PRO A 276 -7.40 -27.88 -7.88
CA PRO A 276 -8.51 -28.37 -7.07
C PRO A 276 -8.10 -29.01 -5.73
N THR A 277 -6.83 -29.33 -5.56
CA THR A 277 -6.27 -29.89 -4.31
C THR A 277 -5.73 -28.79 -3.37
N ALA A 278 -5.62 -27.56 -3.81
CA ALA A 278 -5.11 -26.45 -3.01
C ALA A 278 -6.19 -25.93 -2.05
N ARG A 279 -5.81 -25.71 -0.81
CA ARG A 279 -6.65 -25.07 0.20
C ARG A 279 -6.47 -23.56 0.08
N VAL A 280 -7.50 -22.88 -0.43
CA VAL A 280 -7.45 -21.44 -0.71
C VAL A 280 -8.21 -20.67 0.36
N LEU A 281 -7.61 -19.61 0.90
CA LEU A 281 -8.25 -18.63 1.78
C LEU A 281 -8.31 -17.26 1.10
N ARG A 282 -9.41 -16.54 1.32
CA ARG A 282 -9.60 -15.19 0.81
C ARG A 282 -9.73 -14.18 1.93
N MET A 283 -9.01 -13.07 1.80
CA MET A 283 -9.01 -11.95 2.74
C MET A 283 -9.27 -10.63 2.01
N ASP A 284 -10.48 -10.13 2.13
CA ASP A 284 -10.90 -8.83 1.61
C ASP A 284 -11.91 -8.15 2.53
N GLY A 285 -12.44 -6.99 2.12
CA GLY A 285 -13.41 -6.24 2.93
C GLY A 285 -14.67 -7.03 3.26
N ASP A 286 -15.09 -7.93 2.39
CA ASP A 286 -16.32 -8.72 2.57
C ASP A 286 -16.11 -9.89 3.55
N THR A 287 -14.92 -10.47 3.56
CA THR A 287 -14.57 -11.62 4.43
C THR A 287 -14.07 -11.20 5.81
N THR A 288 -13.74 -9.92 6.00
CA THR A 288 -13.13 -9.41 7.23
C THR A 288 -14.06 -8.47 8.03
N THR A 289 -15.36 -8.53 7.78
CA THR A 289 -16.39 -7.80 8.55
C THR A 289 -16.50 -8.35 9.97
N GLY A 290 -16.37 -7.48 10.99
CA GLY A 290 -16.50 -7.85 12.39
C GLY A 290 -15.23 -7.69 13.23
N LYS A 291 -15.40 -7.85 14.55
CA LYS A 291 -14.38 -7.53 15.57
C LYS A 291 -13.10 -8.40 15.46
N HIS A 292 -13.20 -9.61 14.87
CA HIS A 292 -12.12 -10.59 14.71
C HIS A 292 -11.94 -11.07 13.25
N GLY A 293 -12.53 -10.40 12.26
CA GLY A 293 -12.55 -10.84 10.88
C GLY A 293 -11.15 -11.04 10.25
N HIS A 294 -10.16 -10.24 10.63
CA HIS A 294 -8.79 -10.43 10.17
C HIS A 294 -8.13 -11.67 10.77
N GLU A 295 -8.28 -11.89 12.08
CA GLU A 295 -7.64 -13.01 12.78
C GLU A 295 -8.22 -14.36 12.36
N SER A 296 -9.52 -14.40 12.05
CA SER A 296 -10.20 -15.64 11.60
C SER A 296 -9.65 -16.18 10.27
N VAL A 297 -9.09 -15.33 9.41
CA VAL A 297 -8.44 -15.75 8.15
C VAL A 297 -6.94 -15.97 8.34
N LEU A 298 -6.27 -15.10 9.09
CA LEU A 298 -4.81 -15.13 9.23
C LEU A 298 -4.32 -16.26 10.13
N THR A 299 -5.08 -16.63 11.15
CA THR A 299 -4.69 -17.70 12.07
C THR A 299 -4.65 -19.07 11.39
N PRO A 300 -5.68 -19.53 10.65
CA PRO A 300 -5.60 -20.77 9.87
C PRO A 300 -4.44 -20.75 8.86
N PHE A 301 -4.23 -19.65 8.16
CA PHE A 301 -3.11 -19.54 7.22
C PHE A 301 -1.76 -19.70 7.91
N ARG A 302 -1.56 -19.04 9.04
CA ARG A 302 -0.33 -19.15 9.84
C ARG A 302 -0.08 -20.56 10.35
N ASN A 303 -1.14 -21.27 10.71
CA ASN A 303 -1.07 -22.67 11.19
C ASN A 303 -0.82 -23.70 10.06
N GLY A 304 -0.75 -23.27 8.79
CA GLY A 304 -0.59 -24.17 7.65
C GLY A 304 -1.87 -24.92 7.24
N GLU A 305 -3.03 -24.44 7.68
CA GLU A 305 -4.34 -25.02 7.34
C GLU A 305 -4.79 -24.64 5.91
N ALA A 306 -4.08 -23.68 5.27
CA ALA A 306 -4.27 -23.28 3.89
C ALA A 306 -2.94 -23.10 3.16
N ASP A 307 -2.97 -23.33 1.85
CA ASP A 307 -1.81 -23.33 0.96
C ASP A 307 -1.67 -21.99 0.22
N ILE A 308 -2.80 -21.36 -0.12
CA ILE A 308 -2.83 -20.10 -0.87
C ILE A 308 -3.71 -19.09 -0.13
N LEU A 309 -3.15 -17.90 0.11
CA LEU A 309 -3.89 -16.75 0.62
C LEU A 309 -4.06 -15.72 -0.50
N ILE A 310 -5.32 -15.41 -0.83
CA ILE A 310 -5.68 -14.35 -1.78
C ILE A 310 -6.16 -13.14 -1.01
N GLY A 311 -5.75 -11.96 -1.42
CA GLY A 311 -6.35 -10.76 -0.85
C GLY A 311 -5.89 -9.47 -1.50
N THR A 312 -6.22 -8.37 -0.83
CA THR A 312 -5.81 -7.03 -1.24
C THR A 312 -4.55 -6.60 -0.49
N GLN A 313 -4.16 -5.34 -0.59
CA GLN A 313 -2.97 -4.79 0.07
C GLN A 313 -2.82 -5.15 1.56
N MET A 314 -3.91 -5.49 2.24
CA MET A 314 -3.89 -5.81 3.67
C MET A 314 -3.06 -7.06 4.00
N ILE A 315 -3.00 -8.04 3.08
CA ILE A 315 -2.28 -9.29 3.32
C ILE A 315 -0.76 -9.16 3.24
N VAL A 316 -0.27 -8.10 2.58
CA VAL A 316 1.16 -7.83 2.47
C VAL A 316 1.68 -6.93 3.59
N LYS A 317 0.80 -6.40 4.45
CA LYS A 317 1.16 -5.48 5.53
C LYS A 317 1.05 -6.14 6.91
N GLY A 318 2.02 -5.91 7.78
CA GLY A 318 1.95 -6.21 9.22
C GLY A 318 2.00 -7.69 9.65
N HIS A 319 2.06 -8.65 8.72
CA HIS A 319 2.04 -10.07 9.06
C HIS A 319 3.32 -10.78 8.69
N ASP A 320 3.70 -11.77 9.50
CA ASP A 320 4.85 -12.63 9.26
C ASP A 320 4.39 -14.08 9.11
N PHE A 321 4.71 -14.67 7.94
CA PHE A 321 4.36 -16.04 7.58
C PHE A 321 5.62 -16.80 7.17
N PRO A 322 6.24 -17.56 8.08
CA PRO A 322 7.54 -18.20 7.82
C PRO A 322 7.54 -19.20 6.66
N ASN A 323 6.38 -19.81 6.36
CA ASN A 323 6.25 -20.80 5.29
C ASN A 323 5.87 -20.20 3.92
N VAL A 324 5.71 -18.88 3.83
CA VAL A 324 5.44 -18.20 2.55
C VAL A 324 6.74 -18.02 1.78
N THR A 325 6.89 -18.75 0.69
CA THR A 325 8.05 -18.71 -0.20
C THR A 325 7.72 -18.14 -1.58
N LEU A 326 6.44 -17.99 -1.92
CA LEU A 326 5.97 -17.34 -3.15
C LEU A 326 5.01 -16.20 -2.85
N VAL A 327 5.28 -15.04 -3.43
CA VAL A 327 4.34 -13.91 -3.42
C VAL A 327 4.09 -13.47 -4.86
N ALA A 328 2.84 -13.25 -5.25
CA ALA A 328 2.56 -12.77 -6.60
C ALA A 328 1.58 -11.59 -6.62
N ALA A 329 1.94 -10.59 -7.42
CA ALA A 329 1.05 -9.49 -7.82
C ALA A 329 0.32 -9.90 -9.10
N LEU A 330 -1.01 -10.08 -9.03
CA LEU A 330 -1.79 -10.57 -10.17
C LEU A 330 -2.06 -9.51 -11.24
N ALA A 331 -2.01 -8.25 -10.87
CA ALA A 331 -2.30 -7.12 -11.76
C ALA A 331 -1.61 -5.85 -11.23
N ALA A 332 -0.31 -5.75 -11.41
CA ALA A 332 0.47 -4.61 -10.95
C ALA A 332 -0.01 -3.28 -11.56
N ASP A 333 -0.50 -3.34 -12.80
CA ASP A 333 -1.02 -2.18 -13.55
C ASP A 333 -2.20 -1.47 -12.88
N MET A 334 -2.96 -2.15 -12.02
CA MET A 334 -4.12 -1.53 -11.36
C MET A 334 -3.76 -0.31 -10.51
N SER A 335 -2.58 -0.29 -9.93
CA SER A 335 -2.09 0.85 -9.16
C SER A 335 -1.50 1.95 -10.03
N LEU A 336 -0.87 1.59 -11.14
CA LEU A 336 -0.26 2.56 -12.07
C LEU A 336 -1.29 3.50 -12.70
N TYR A 337 -2.51 3.01 -12.95
CA TYR A 337 -3.54 3.76 -13.64
C TYR A 337 -4.61 4.34 -12.72
N ALA A 338 -4.25 4.61 -11.48
CA ALA A 338 -5.16 5.17 -10.48
C ALA A 338 -5.54 6.65 -10.69
N GLY A 339 -5.00 7.32 -11.71
CA GLY A 339 -5.29 8.73 -11.99
C GLY A 339 -4.72 9.71 -10.95
N ASP A 340 -3.67 9.32 -10.22
CA ASP A 340 -3.00 10.13 -9.20
C ASP A 340 -1.50 10.21 -9.56
N TYR A 341 -0.89 11.36 -9.37
CA TYR A 341 0.54 11.57 -9.65
C TYR A 341 1.47 10.66 -8.83
N ARG A 342 0.98 10.08 -7.73
CA ARG A 342 1.68 9.11 -6.88
C ARG A 342 1.49 7.66 -7.31
N SER A 343 0.89 7.41 -8.45
CA SER A 343 0.53 6.03 -8.85
C SER A 343 1.75 5.12 -8.99
N SER A 344 2.85 5.61 -9.57
CA SER A 344 4.10 4.85 -9.69
C SER A 344 4.77 4.65 -8.33
N GLU A 345 4.80 5.67 -7.47
CA GLU A 345 5.30 5.57 -6.09
C GLU A 345 4.54 4.48 -5.30
N ARG A 346 3.21 4.53 -5.29
CA ARG A 346 2.38 3.52 -4.60
C ARG A 346 2.56 2.11 -5.16
N THR A 347 2.78 2.01 -6.48
CA THR A 347 3.04 0.71 -7.10
C THR A 347 4.39 0.16 -6.65
N PHE A 348 5.43 0.98 -6.68
CA PHE A 348 6.75 0.63 -6.19
C PHE A 348 6.71 0.21 -4.71
N GLU A 349 6.13 1.03 -3.84
CA GLU A 349 6.00 0.74 -2.40
C GLU A 349 5.31 -0.59 -2.14
N LEU A 350 4.17 -0.82 -2.80
CA LEU A 350 3.39 -2.04 -2.63
C LEU A 350 4.14 -3.28 -3.10
N LEU A 351 4.76 -3.23 -4.28
CA LEU A 351 5.50 -4.35 -4.84
C LEU A 351 6.77 -4.66 -4.03
N MET A 352 7.47 -3.64 -3.54
CA MET A 352 8.63 -3.80 -2.66
C MET A 352 8.23 -4.39 -1.31
N GLN A 353 7.14 -3.93 -0.70
CA GLN A 353 6.61 -4.51 0.53
C GLN A 353 6.20 -5.98 0.35
N ALA A 354 5.53 -6.29 -0.75
CA ALA A 354 5.15 -7.65 -1.11
C ALA A 354 6.39 -8.54 -1.32
N SER A 355 7.39 -8.05 -2.01
CA SER A 355 8.66 -8.73 -2.20
C SER A 355 9.36 -9.02 -0.86
N GLY A 356 9.26 -8.08 0.08
CA GLY A 356 9.76 -8.26 1.44
C GLY A 356 9.07 -9.37 2.25
N ARG A 357 7.94 -9.92 1.78
CA ARG A 357 7.22 -11.02 2.47
C ARG A 357 7.68 -12.41 2.05
N ALA A 358 8.23 -12.56 0.85
CA ALA A 358 8.72 -13.84 0.38
C ALA A 358 10.05 -14.22 1.04
N GLY A 359 10.15 -15.43 1.59
CA GLY A 359 11.40 -15.99 2.10
C GLY A 359 11.99 -15.23 3.29
N ARG A 360 11.23 -15.06 4.37
CA ARG A 360 11.72 -14.41 5.61
C ARG A 360 12.44 -15.34 6.56
N ALA A 361 12.19 -16.65 6.44
CA ALA A 361 12.88 -17.69 7.19
C ALA A 361 14.15 -18.14 6.44
N GLU A 362 14.61 -19.34 6.68
CA GLU A 362 15.79 -19.94 6.02
C GLU A 362 15.55 -20.29 4.54
N LYS A 363 14.29 -20.28 4.07
CA LYS A 363 13.92 -20.63 2.70
C LYS A 363 14.03 -19.43 1.76
N ALA A 364 14.61 -19.65 0.58
CA ALA A 364 14.67 -18.62 -0.46
C ALA A 364 13.24 -18.28 -0.96
N GLY A 365 12.94 -16.99 -1.04
CA GLY A 365 11.67 -16.48 -1.54
C GLY A 365 11.71 -16.20 -3.03
N GLU A 366 10.54 -16.28 -3.68
CA GLU A 366 10.34 -15.86 -5.06
C GLU A 366 9.13 -14.93 -5.16
N VAL A 367 9.20 -14.01 -6.11
CA VAL A 367 8.12 -13.04 -6.38
C VAL A 367 7.78 -13.08 -7.86
N VAL A 368 6.48 -13.09 -8.18
CA VAL A 368 6.00 -12.99 -9.55
C VAL A 368 5.16 -11.73 -9.69
N ILE A 369 5.56 -10.83 -10.58
CA ILE A 369 4.82 -9.60 -10.91
C ILE A 369 4.21 -9.79 -12.29
N GLN A 370 2.89 -9.86 -12.37
CA GLN A 370 2.16 -9.94 -13.63
C GLN A 370 1.72 -8.53 -14.07
N THR A 371 2.07 -8.13 -15.26
CA THR A 371 1.81 -6.78 -15.78
C THR A 371 1.63 -6.77 -17.29
N TYR A 372 0.89 -5.78 -17.81
CA TYR A 372 0.81 -5.43 -19.23
C TYR A 372 1.82 -4.34 -19.62
N ASN A 373 2.56 -3.79 -18.64
CA ASN A 373 3.56 -2.75 -18.87
C ASN A 373 4.87 -3.07 -18.13
N PRO A 374 5.59 -4.13 -18.55
CA PRO A 374 6.83 -4.55 -17.89
C PRO A 374 7.97 -3.53 -18.01
N GLU A 375 7.88 -2.58 -18.93
CA GLU A 375 8.89 -1.52 -19.14
C GLU A 375 8.76 -0.34 -18.17
N GLU A 376 7.68 -0.30 -17.38
CA GLU A 376 7.42 0.79 -16.45
C GLU A 376 8.49 0.81 -15.33
N TYR A 377 9.05 2.00 -15.05
CA TYR A 377 10.24 2.14 -14.19
C TYR A 377 10.01 1.67 -12.74
N SER A 378 8.80 1.81 -12.19
CA SER A 378 8.49 1.29 -10.86
C SER A 378 8.53 -0.24 -10.80
N ILE A 379 8.10 -0.91 -11.87
CA ILE A 379 8.16 -2.37 -12.01
C ILE A 379 9.62 -2.82 -12.22
N GLN A 380 10.36 -2.13 -13.08
CA GLN A 380 11.77 -2.42 -13.33
C GLN A 380 12.63 -2.23 -12.08
N ALA A 381 12.37 -1.19 -11.30
CA ALA A 381 13.04 -0.95 -10.02
C ALA A 381 12.83 -2.09 -9.03
N VAL A 382 11.60 -2.61 -8.92
CA VAL A 382 11.31 -3.77 -8.07
C VAL A 382 11.98 -5.03 -8.60
N ALA A 383 11.97 -5.26 -9.92
CA ALA A 383 12.60 -6.40 -10.55
C ALA A 383 14.13 -6.41 -10.33
N GLY A 384 14.76 -5.25 -10.47
CA GLY A 384 16.20 -5.04 -10.20
C GLY A 384 16.54 -4.89 -8.71
N GLN A 385 15.53 -4.74 -7.84
CA GLN A 385 15.70 -4.40 -6.42
C GLN A 385 16.51 -3.13 -6.22
N ASP A 386 16.30 -2.18 -7.12
CA ASP A 386 17.02 -0.92 -7.21
C ASP A 386 16.10 0.26 -6.87
N ALA A 387 16.07 0.61 -5.60
CA ALA A 387 15.27 1.73 -5.12
C ALA A 387 15.81 3.09 -5.62
N GLU A 388 17.11 3.21 -5.82
CA GLU A 388 17.72 4.45 -6.30
C GLU A 388 17.27 4.76 -7.73
N TYR A 389 17.25 3.75 -8.59
CA TYR A 389 16.70 3.84 -9.95
C TYR A 389 15.23 4.32 -9.94
N PHE A 390 14.41 3.81 -9.01
CA PHE A 390 13.03 4.29 -8.86
C PHE A 390 12.99 5.78 -8.53
N TYR A 391 13.70 6.21 -7.47
CA TYR A 391 13.64 7.60 -7.01
C TYR A 391 14.20 8.59 -8.03
N GLU A 392 15.25 8.24 -8.76
CA GLU A 392 15.81 9.08 -9.82
C GLU A 392 14.77 9.34 -10.93
N ASN A 393 14.10 8.30 -11.42
CA ASN A 393 13.08 8.43 -12.47
C ASN A 393 11.85 9.19 -11.96
N GLU A 394 11.35 8.86 -10.77
CA GLU A 394 10.18 9.51 -10.18
C GLU A 394 10.42 10.99 -9.91
N LEU A 395 11.57 11.35 -9.34
CA LEU A 395 11.94 12.74 -9.09
C LEU A 395 12.12 13.53 -10.39
N ALA A 396 12.71 12.94 -11.42
CA ALA A 396 12.82 13.56 -12.73
C ALA A 396 11.44 13.83 -13.34
N PHE A 397 10.52 12.86 -13.26
CA PHE A 397 9.14 13.02 -13.71
C PHE A 397 8.42 14.14 -12.93
N ARG A 398 8.47 14.12 -11.60
CA ARG A 398 7.82 15.15 -10.76
C ARG A 398 8.37 16.54 -11.00
N ARG A 399 9.67 16.68 -11.24
CA ARG A 399 10.31 17.95 -11.59
C ARG A 399 9.80 18.49 -12.93
N LEU A 400 9.72 17.63 -13.94
CA LEU A 400 9.21 17.99 -15.27
C LEU A 400 7.73 18.43 -15.20
N MET A 401 6.91 17.67 -14.46
CA MET A 401 5.47 17.90 -14.33
C MET A 401 5.11 18.93 -13.26
N LYS A 402 6.08 19.46 -12.54
CA LYS A 402 5.89 20.38 -11.40
C LYS A 402 4.98 19.79 -10.32
N TYR A 403 5.16 18.51 -10.00
CA TYR A 403 4.50 17.85 -8.87
C TYR A 403 5.32 17.97 -7.57
N PRO A 404 4.70 17.80 -6.40
CA PRO A 404 5.44 17.68 -5.14
C PRO A 404 6.54 16.61 -5.22
N PRO A 405 7.75 16.87 -4.68
CA PRO A 405 8.13 17.95 -3.77
C PRO A 405 8.51 19.28 -4.45
N TYR A 406 8.50 19.40 -5.78
CA TYR A 406 8.95 20.59 -6.51
C TYR A 406 7.89 21.69 -6.63
N SER A 407 6.67 21.40 -6.20
CA SER A 407 5.57 22.36 -6.08
C SER A 407 4.68 22.00 -4.90
N GLN A 408 3.69 22.83 -4.64
CA GLN A 408 2.62 22.55 -3.70
C GLN A 408 1.30 22.40 -4.47
N MET A 409 0.50 21.45 -4.06
CA MET A 409 -0.84 21.22 -4.63
C MET A 409 -1.89 21.39 -3.55
N ALA A 410 -2.95 22.11 -3.88
CA ALA A 410 -4.15 22.25 -3.05
C ALA A 410 -5.35 21.73 -3.82
N ALA A 411 -6.18 20.91 -3.16
CA ALA A 411 -7.46 20.46 -3.68
C ALA A 411 -8.59 21.15 -2.92
N ILE A 412 -9.46 21.84 -3.65
CA ILE A 412 -10.65 22.46 -3.10
C ILE A 412 -11.83 21.61 -3.52
N LEU A 413 -12.53 21.02 -2.54
CA LEU A 413 -13.73 20.24 -2.76
C LEU A 413 -14.95 21.11 -2.48
N ILE A 414 -15.79 21.32 -3.51
CA ILE A 414 -17.06 22.00 -3.42
C ILE A 414 -18.16 20.96 -3.43
N LEU A 415 -19.02 21.00 -2.42
CA LEU A 415 -20.19 20.14 -2.28
C LEU A 415 -21.46 20.98 -2.23
N SER A 416 -22.44 20.65 -3.04
CA SER A 416 -23.80 21.21 -2.99
C SER A 416 -24.80 20.12 -3.38
N GLU A 417 -26.02 20.21 -2.90
CA GLU A 417 -27.14 19.39 -3.35
C GLU A 417 -27.60 19.77 -4.77
N GLU A 418 -27.28 21.01 -5.19
CA GLU A 418 -27.62 21.54 -6.50
C GLU A 418 -26.35 21.64 -7.38
N GLU A 419 -26.32 20.91 -8.51
CA GLU A 419 -25.19 20.85 -9.43
C GLU A 419 -24.78 22.23 -9.96
N ASN A 420 -25.76 23.07 -10.33
CA ASN A 420 -25.54 24.41 -10.87
C ASN A 420 -24.89 25.35 -9.85
N GLU A 421 -25.22 25.20 -8.57
CA GLU A 421 -24.58 25.95 -7.50
C GLU A 421 -23.11 25.57 -7.34
N ALA A 422 -22.83 24.26 -7.28
CA ALA A 422 -21.46 23.75 -7.18
C ALA A 422 -20.61 24.23 -8.39
N LYS A 423 -21.18 24.17 -9.59
CA LYS A 423 -20.53 24.67 -10.81
C LYS A 423 -20.26 26.16 -10.76
N THR A 424 -21.25 26.96 -10.40
CA THR A 424 -21.08 28.43 -10.27
C THR A 424 -20.03 28.81 -9.25
N LEU A 425 -19.95 28.08 -8.13
CA LEU A 425 -18.92 28.30 -7.10
C LEU A 425 -17.53 27.90 -7.62
N SER A 426 -17.42 26.79 -8.37
CA SER A 426 -16.15 26.35 -8.94
C SER A 426 -15.59 27.28 -10.02
N GLU A 427 -16.47 27.97 -10.77
CA GLU A 427 -16.08 28.97 -11.78
C GLU A 427 -15.61 30.29 -11.17
N LYS A 428 -15.92 30.55 -9.91
CA LYS A 428 -15.50 31.77 -9.18
C LYS A 428 -14.18 31.62 -8.43
N LEU A 429 -13.66 30.41 -8.30
CA LEU A 429 -12.39 30.09 -7.66
C LEU A 429 -11.25 29.97 -8.67
#